data_f0abf8a10422015c3c94a073a7d0189d
#
_entry.id   f0abf8a10422015c3c94a073a7d0189d
#
_cell.length_a   1.000
_cell.length_b   1.000
_cell.length_c   1.000
_cell.angle_alpha   90.00
_cell.angle_beta   90.00
_cell.angle_gamma   90.00
#
_symmetry.space_group_name_H-M   'P 1'
#
loop_
_entity.id
_entity.type
_entity.pdbx_description
1 polymer ?
#
loop_
_entity_poly.entity_id
_entity_poly.type
_entity_poly.pdbx_seq_one_letter_code
_entity_poly.pdbx_strand_id
1 'polypeptide(L)'
;MKRKLKIEKIISESYSPYFYSVIDVSEQHRGHQNFKENVESHFEIIVVSDKFIDIKRIDRHRMVNYSLKDEFCSDLHSAIIKTYTIEEYKNI
;
A
#
# COMPACT_ATOMS: atom_id res chain seq x y z
N MET A 1 -1.73 -17.14 4.49
CA MET A 1 -0.91 -15.91 4.67
C MET A 1 -1.84 -14.73 4.83
N LYS A 2 -1.62 -13.91 5.82
CA LYS A 2 -2.43 -12.71 6.03
C LYS A 2 -2.19 -11.69 4.93
N ARG A 3 -3.19 -10.86 4.65
CA ARG A 3 -3.11 -9.86 3.57
C ARG A 3 -1.95 -8.89 3.76
N LYS A 4 -1.69 -8.45 4.99
CA LYS A 4 -0.55 -7.58 5.27
C LYS A 4 0.75 -8.18 4.73
N LEU A 5 0.99 -9.46 5.00
CA LEU A 5 2.19 -10.15 4.54
C LEU A 5 2.24 -10.25 3.02
N LYS A 6 1.09 -10.48 2.38
CA LYS A 6 1.01 -10.52 0.92
C LYS A 6 1.35 -9.17 0.30
N ILE A 7 0.82 -8.09 0.88
CA ILE A 7 1.11 -6.73 0.41
C ILE A 7 2.58 -6.41 0.60
N GLU A 8 3.14 -6.71 1.77
CA GLU A 8 4.55 -6.48 2.04
C GLU A 8 5.44 -7.21 1.04
N LYS A 9 5.10 -8.45 0.72
CA LYS A 9 5.85 -9.23 -0.26
C LYS A 9 5.80 -8.59 -1.65
N ILE A 10 4.60 -8.19 -2.08
CA ILE A 10 4.42 -7.55 -3.38
C ILE A 10 5.25 -6.27 -3.47
N ILE A 11 5.18 -5.41 -2.45
CA ILE A 11 5.90 -4.14 -2.41
C ILE A 11 7.41 -4.38 -2.42
N SER A 12 7.91 -5.29 -1.58
CA SER A 12 9.36 -5.54 -1.49
C SER A 12 9.92 -6.11 -2.78
N GLU A 13 9.19 -7.00 -3.43
CA GLU A 13 9.65 -7.62 -4.68
C GLU A 13 9.53 -6.68 -5.88
N SER A 14 8.47 -5.87 -5.94
CA SER A 14 8.20 -5.01 -7.08
C SER A 14 9.04 -3.73 -7.11
N TYR A 15 9.35 -3.17 -5.95
CA TYR A 15 9.94 -1.83 -5.86
C TYR A 15 11.34 -1.80 -5.26
N SER A 16 11.82 -2.90 -4.69
CA SER A 16 13.10 -2.95 -3.99
C SER A 16 13.28 -1.71 -3.11
N PRO A 17 12.34 -1.44 -2.20
CA PRO A 17 12.24 -0.13 -1.57
C PRO A 17 13.36 0.14 -0.58
N TYR A 18 13.75 1.42 -0.51
CA TYR A 18 14.61 1.93 0.55
C TYR A 18 13.91 1.81 1.92
N PHE A 19 12.60 2.09 1.91
CA PHE A 19 11.76 1.95 3.09
C PHE A 19 10.34 1.65 2.62
N TYR A 20 9.62 0.85 3.39
CA TYR A 20 8.19 0.70 3.18
C TYR A 20 7.49 0.45 4.51
N SER A 21 6.21 0.78 4.54
CA SER A 21 5.37 0.54 5.72
C SER A 21 4.00 0.09 5.23
N VAL A 22 3.48 -0.96 5.85
CA VAL A 22 2.13 -1.47 5.57
C VAL A 22 1.43 -1.59 6.91
N ILE A 23 0.43 -0.75 7.12
CA ILE A 23 -0.29 -0.68 8.39
C ILE A 23 -1.75 -1.08 8.14
N ASP A 24 -2.21 -2.06 8.88
CA ASP A 24 -3.61 -2.47 8.85
C ASP A 24 -4.42 -1.50 9.71
N VAL A 25 -5.32 -0.76 9.07
CA VAL A 25 -6.18 0.21 9.75
C VAL A 25 -7.65 -0.24 9.71
N SER A 26 -7.90 -1.51 9.48
CA SER A 26 -9.26 -2.05 9.38
C SER A 26 -10.09 -1.77 10.63
N GLU A 27 -9.49 -1.78 11.80
CA GLU A 27 -10.20 -1.51 13.06
C GLU A 27 -10.76 -0.09 13.14
N GLN A 28 -10.18 0.86 12.40
CA GLN A 28 -10.70 2.23 12.33
C GLN A 28 -12.05 2.31 11.62
N HIS A 29 -12.43 1.25 10.94
CA HIS A 29 -13.68 1.16 10.20
C HIS A 29 -14.72 0.28 10.92
N ARG A 30 -14.46 -0.09 12.16
CA ARG A 30 -15.39 -0.86 12.97
C ARG A 30 -16.72 -0.09 13.10
N GLY A 31 -17.82 -0.78 12.85
CA GLY A 31 -19.14 -0.16 12.84
C GLY A 31 -19.62 0.32 11.48
N HIS A 32 -18.77 0.37 10.46
CA HIS A 32 -19.18 0.66 9.09
C HIS A 32 -19.91 -0.54 8.51
N GLN A 33 -20.81 -0.27 7.57
CA GLN A 33 -21.67 -1.31 6.99
C GLN A 33 -20.89 -2.51 6.44
N ASN A 34 -19.73 -2.26 5.84
CA ASN A 34 -18.93 -3.30 5.20
C ASN A 34 -17.81 -3.84 6.11
N PHE A 35 -17.77 -3.46 7.37
CA PHE A 35 -16.75 -3.94 8.28
C PHE A 35 -16.99 -5.42 8.61
N LYS A 36 -15.94 -6.21 8.47
CA LYS A 36 -15.93 -7.63 8.86
C LYS A 36 -14.83 -7.83 9.90
N GLU A 37 -15.15 -8.39 11.04
CA GLU A 37 -14.18 -8.64 12.08
C GLU A 37 -13.12 -9.64 11.60
N ASN A 38 -11.85 -9.38 11.96
CA ASN A 38 -10.72 -10.24 11.61
C ASN A 38 -10.39 -10.29 10.12
N VAL A 39 -10.98 -9.39 9.31
CA VAL A 39 -10.63 -9.27 7.89
C VAL A 39 -9.74 -8.04 7.71
N GLU A 40 -8.57 -8.22 7.10
CA GLU A 40 -7.64 -7.14 6.78
C GLU A 40 -8.10 -6.49 5.47
N SER A 41 -8.92 -5.44 5.58
CA SER A 41 -9.58 -4.82 4.42
C SER A 41 -9.17 -3.38 4.14
N HIS A 42 -8.50 -2.70 5.07
CA HIS A 42 -8.12 -1.29 4.93
C HIS A 42 -6.68 -1.13 5.38
N PHE A 43 -5.86 -0.49 4.54
CA PHE A 43 -4.43 -0.35 4.80
C PHE A 43 -3.93 1.06 4.53
N GLU A 44 -2.89 1.46 5.25
CA GLU A 44 -2.06 2.60 4.88
C GLU A 44 -0.71 2.06 4.45
N ILE A 45 -0.26 2.45 3.25
CA ILE A 45 0.94 1.92 2.62
C ILE A 45 1.86 3.08 2.25
N ILE A 46 3.12 2.98 2.67
CA ILE A 46 4.18 3.92 2.28
C ILE A 46 5.21 3.13 1.50
N VAL A 47 5.59 3.64 0.34
CA VAL A 47 6.66 3.05 -0.48
C VAL A 47 7.67 4.12 -0.85
N VAL A 48 8.91 3.91 -0.48
CA VAL A 48 10.01 4.81 -0.80
C VAL A 48 10.97 4.06 -1.71
N SER A 49 11.05 4.47 -2.98
CA SER A 49 11.82 3.72 -3.97
C SER A 49 12.35 4.63 -5.06
N ASP A 50 13.58 4.34 -5.52
CA ASP A 50 14.16 5.02 -6.69
C ASP A 50 13.43 4.70 -7.98
N LYS A 51 12.60 3.68 -8.00
CA LYS A 51 11.78 3.37 -9.18
C LYS A 51 10.74 4.45 -9.46
N PHE A 52 10.52 5.37 -8.52
CA PHE A 52 9.59 6.50 -8.71
C PHE A 52 10.27 7.75 -9.26
N ILE A 53 11.57 7.74 -9.47
CA ILE A 53 12.29 8.89 -10.04
C ILE A 53 11.71 9.22 -11.41
N ASP A 54 11.45 10.53 -11.64
CA ASP A 54 10.89 11.06 -12.89
C ASP A 54 9.49 10.54 -13.22
N ILE A 55 8.81 9.95 -12.25
CA ILE A 55 7.42 9.51 -12.41
C ILE A 55 6.52 10.43 -11.59
N LYS A 56 5.46 10.94 -12.21
CA LYS A 56 4.48 11.79 -11.54
C LYS A 56 3.78 11.03 -10.42
N ARG A 57 3.39 11.74 -9.36
CA ARG A 57 2.76 11.11 -8.19
C ARG A 57 1.53 10.29 -8.55
N ILE A 58 0.69 10.79 -9.48
CA ILE A 58 -0.50 10.05 -9.88
C ILE A 58 -0.15 8.73 -10.55
N ASP A 59 0.92 8.73 -11.34
CA ASP A 59 1.36 7.50 -12.01
C ASP A 59 1.99 6.52 -11.05
N ARG A 60 2.71 7.01 -10.03
CA ARG A 60 3.23 6.16 -8.96
C ARG A 60 2.09 5.46 -8.23
N HIS A 61 1.04 6.22 -7.91
CA HIS A 61 -0.14 5.70 -7.24
C HIS A 61 -0.79 4.61 -8.08
N ARG A 62 -0.91 4.85 -9.38
CA ARG A 62 -1.46 3.87 -10.33
C ARG A 62 -0.61 2.61 -10.40
N MET A 63 0.73 2.76 -10.38
CA MET A 63 1.65 1.62 -10.39
C MET A 63 1.42 0.73 -9.18
N VAL A 64 1.35 1.32 -7.98
CA VAL A 64 1.16 0.55 -6.75
C VAL A 64 -0.22 -0.10 -6.74
N ASN A 65 -1.26 0.62 -7.14
CA ASN A 65 -2.59 0.05 -7.25
C ASN A 65 -2.61 -1.16 -8.19
N TYR A 66 -1.94 -1.04 -9.33
CA TYR A 66 -1.86 -2.15 -10.29
C TYR A 66 -1.15 -3.34 -9.69
N SER A 67 -0.06 -3.10 -8.94
CA SER A 67 0.69 -4.16 -8.27
C SER A 67 -0.18 -4.93 -7.27
N LEU A 68 -1.17 -4.25 -6.67
CA LEU A 68 -2.05 -4.81 -5.66
C LEU A 68 -3.40 -5.25 -6.22
N LYS A 69 -3.56 -5.27 -7.54
CA LYS A 69 -4.87 -5.50 -8.16
C LYS A 69 -5.56 -6.78 -7.73
N ASP A 70 -4.79 -7.84 -7.50
CA ASP A 70 -5.37 -9.12 -7.11
C ASP A 70 -5.94 -9.07 -5.68
N GLU A 71 -5.35 -8.26 -4.82
CA GLU A 71 -5.86 -8.05 -3.48
C GLU A 71 -7.14 -7.21 -3.50
N PHE A 72 -7.22 -6.21 -4.39
CA PHE A 72 -8.44 -5.42 -4.56
C PHE A 72 -9.61 -6.24 -5.12
N CYS A 73 -9.32 -7.30 -5.85
CA CYS A 73 -10.35 -8.20 -6.37
C CYS A 73 -10.89 -9.15 -5.31
N SER A 74 -10.31 -9.16 -4.12
CA SER A 74 -10.75 -9.98 -3.02
C SER A 74 -11.38 -9.08 -1.93
N ASP A 75 -11.00 -9.22 -0.68
CA ASP A 75 -11.64 -8.47 0.43
C ASP A 75 -10.96 -7.14 0.78
N LEU A 76 -9.98 -6.70 0.02
CA LEU A 76 -9.35 -5.40 0.25
C LEU A 76 -10.28 -4.30 -0.27
N HIS A 77 -10.79 -3.47 0.64
CA HIS A 77 -11.72 -2.41 0.29
C HIS A 77 -11.02 -1.10 -0.07
N SER A 78 -9.93 -0.78 0.61
CA SER A 78 -9.27 0.49 0.36
C SER A 78 -7.82 0.46 0.84
N ALA A 79 -6.99 1.27 0.19
CA ALA A 79 -5.62 1.48 0.62
C ALA A 79 -5.28 2.96 0.40
N ILE A 80 -4.73 3.59 1.43
CA ILE A 80 -4.13 4.92 1.32
C ILE A 80 -2.68 4.68 0.96
N ILE A 81 -2.26 5.17 -0.21
CA ILE A 81 -0.94 4.89 -0.76
C ILE A 81 -0.15 6.19 -0.83
N LYS A 82 1.01 6.20 -0.19
CA LYS A 82 1.96 7.32 -0.23
C LYS A 82 3.24 6.85 -0.86
N THR A 83 3.70 7.55 -1.88
CA THR A 83 4.88 7.17 -2.66
C THR A 83 5.91 8.29 -2.64
N TYR A 84 7.17 7.91 -2.48
CA TYR A 84 8.28 8.86 -2.41
C TYR A 84 9.49 8.29 -3.13
N THR A 85 10.28 9.18 -3.74
CA THR A 85 11.67 8.83 -4.03
C THR A 85 12.45 8.91 -2.71
N ILE A 86 13.67 8.37 -2.68
CA ILE A 86 14.52 8.45 -1.48
C ILE A 86 14.77 9.90 -1.12
N GLU A 87 15.09 10.75 -2.11
CA GLU A 87 15.35 12.17 -1.88
C GLU A 87 14.12 12.86 -1.28
N GLU A 88 12.95 12.64 -1.84
CA GLU A 88 11.71 13.23 -1.32
C GLU A 88 11.46 12.82 0.14
N TYR A 89 11.68 11.55 0.42
CA TYR A 89 11.43 11.02 1.77
C TYR A 89 12.37 11.62 2.80
N LYS A 90 13.64 11.80 2.44
CA LYS A 90 14.62 12.41 3.35
C LYS A 90 14.35 13.89 3.64
N ASN A 91 13.56 14.54 2.80
CA ASN A 91 13.24 15.97 2.93
C ASN A 91 11.86 16.23 3.55
N ILE A 92 11.21 15.21 4.06
CA ILE A 92 9.93 15.36 4.75
C ILE A 92 10.16 15.98 6.13
#